data_1604264d91c3ae3e1ec3cb3822402301
#
_entry.id   1604264d91c3ae3e1ec3cb3822402301
#
_cell.length_a   1.000
_cell.length_b   1.000
_cell.length_c   1.000
_cell.angle_alpha   90.00
_cell.angle_beta   90.00
_cell.angle_gamma   90.00
#
_symmetry.space_group_name_H-M   'P 1'
#
loop_
_entity.id
_entity.type
_entity.pdbx_description
1 polymer ?
#
loop_
_entity_poly.entity_id
_entity_poly.type
_entity_poly.pdbx_seq_one_letter_code
_entity_poly.pdbx_strand_id
1 'polypeptide(L)'
;GKTILSFEFDHQLNIKFEKNLRNGYINENVNLIKANEYDAINEAIDLAYEEEYQDYDEIKELRNNRTQMLKNALKLGKCIGRKLNSIKFEISSEFIEYMEDRNAQGRVERFIHVGDYLQFPMVGKSSELQRLADSMLRITNPNQFYPHSKTKRIPAPANPRLCDFLFDPRYAGEFDENLEEVKKRITETKIEKFLNDKQLEAVAKAVSAPDIAIIQGPPGTGKTTVIAEIIWQQILKKPDSKILLTSQTNLAVDNALERLQGRRGIRPVRIQNASTEKEIGIEAKRYMLDFMEDWCIKPSAENEDNGTNIWIDSILKGMTDDTKYASVINQWKRDLTVRDRNTREYFYEAYKSNVNLVAATCSICGSKQLQEIYKYLFGNNENAFDVVIMDEASKATPLEMSVPMVWGKKIIIIGDHKQLPPMMNENNIITSLKKANQKVL
;
A
#
# COMPACT_ATOMS: atom_id res chain seq x y z
N GLY A 1 19.73 15.62 38.29
CA GLY A 1 19.79 14.16 38.32
C GLY A 1 18.70 13.58 37.48
N LYS A 2 18.89 12.39 36.94
CA LYS A 2 17.88 11.73 36.09
C LYS A 2 16.73 11.21 36.97
N THR A 3 15.51 11.60 36.68
CA THR A 3 14.32 11.11 37.36
C THR A 3 13.90 9.76 36.76
N ILE A 4 13.81 8.74 37.60
CA ILE A 4 13.46 7.38 37.20
C ILE A 4 12.12 7.01 37.80
N LEU A 5 11.17 6.59 36.96
CA LEU A 5 9.91 5.97 37.41
C LEU A 5 9.96 4.46 37.20
N SER A 6 9.39 3.75 38.19
CA SER A 6 9.18 2.31 38.10
C SER A 6 7.70 2.01 38.19
N PHE A 7 7.18 1.33 37.16
CA PHE A 7 5.81 0.83 37.13
C PHE A 7 5.82 -0.64 37.52
N GLU A 8 5.02 -1.02 38.50
CA GLU A 8 4.75 -2.40 38.85
C GLU A 8 3.45 -2.83 38.18
N PHE A 9 3.47 -4.01 37.57
CA PHE A 9 2.32 -4.57 36.89
C PHE A 9 1.70 -5.67 37.74
N ASP A 10 0.38 -5.67 37.84
CA ASP A 10 -0.37 -6.77 38.42
C ASP A 10 -0.23 -8.04 37.58
N HIS A 11 -0.29 -9.22 38.20
CA HIS A 11 -0.06 -10.52 37.53
C HIS A 11 -1.03 -10.86 36.40
N GLN A 12 -2.04 -10.04 36.17
CA GLN A 12 -3.02 -10.20 35.10
C GLN A 12 -2.62 -9.60 33.76
N LEU A 13 -1.44 -8.99 33.63
CA LEU A 13 -0.96 -8.48 32.36
C LEU A 13 -0.76 -9.60 31.35
N ASN A 14 -1.48 -9.46 30.27
CA ASN A 14 -1.55 -10.33 29.11
C ASN A 14 -0.16 -10.84 28.71
N ILE A 15 0.07 -12.16 28.74
CA ILE A 15 1.30 -12.88 28.37
C ILE A 15 1.86 -12.41 27.01
N LYS A 16 1.03 -11.87 26.15
CA LYS A 16 1.37 -11.29 24.85
C LYS A 16 2.19 -10.01 24.97
N PHE A 17 1.86 -9.16 25.94
CA PHE A 17 2.60 -7.93 26.25
C PHE A 17 3.97 -8.26 26.87
N GLU A 18 4.01 -9.26 27.73
CA GLU A 18 5.24 -9.75 28.36
C GLU A 18 6.25 -10.33 27.34
N LYS A 19 5.78 -11.08 26.34
CA LYS A 19 6.60 -11.62 25.27
C LYS A 19 7.21 -10.51 24.40
N ASN A 20 6.45 -9.49 24.08
CA ASN A 20 6.92 -8.35 23.28
C ASN A 20 7.94 -7.49 24.05
N LEU A 21 7.76 -7.31 25.35
CA LEU A 21 8.71 -6.60 26.21
C LEU A 21 10.05 -7.36 26.35
N ARG A 22 10.05 -8.69 26.26
CA ARG A 22 11.30 -9.48 26.27
C ARG A 22 12.22 -9.19 25.08
N ASN A 23 11.68 -8.68 23.98
CA ASN A 23 12.36 -8.63 22.68
C ASN A 23 12.93 -7.27 22.28
N GLY A 24 13.14 -6.30 23.21
CA GLY A 24 14.01 -5.20 22.86
C GLY A 24 13.52 -3.77 22.97
N TYR A 25 12.54 -3.46 23.83
CA TYR A 25 12.11 -2.07 24.07
C TYR A 25 13.03 -1.28 25.04
N ILE A 26 14.11 -1.90 25.53
CA ILE A 26 15.14 -1.20 26.32
C ILE A 26 15.83 -0.19 25.41
N ASN A 27 15.90 1.04 25.87
CA ASN A 27 16.37 2.25 25.16
C ASN A 27 15.39 2.88 24.17
N GLU A 28 14.15 2.38 24.03
CA GLU A 28 13.12 3.02 23.23
C GLU A 28 12.35 4.08 24.03
N ASN A 29 11.89 5.15 23.37
CA ASN A 29 11.00 6.12 23.95
C ASN A 29 9.60 5.52 24.12
N VAL A 30 8.91 5.93 25.16
CA VAL A 30 7.55 5.46 25.48
C VAL A 30 6.64 6.64 25.67
N ASN A 31 5.47 6.60 25.08
CA ASN A 31 4.43 7.60 25.24
C ASN A 31 3.35 7.09 26.19
N LEU A 32 2.72 8.03 26.90
CA LEU A 32 1.57 7.80 27.75
C LEU A 32 0.29 8.18 27.01
N ILE A 33 -0.69 7.27 27.01
CA ILE A 33 -2.02 7.48 26.44
C ILE A 33 -3.02 7.34 27.58
N LYS A 34 -3.92 8.31 27.69
CA LYS A 34 -4.99 8.29 28.68
C LYS A 34 -6.06 7.27 28.33
N ALA A 35 -6.36 6.35 29.24
CA ALA A 35 -7.32 5.28 29.02
C ALA A 35 -8.71 5.81 28.65
N ASN A 36 -9.22 6.78 29.41
CA ASN A 36 -10.54 7.35 29.17
C ASN A 36 -10.73 7.95 27.77
N GLU A 37 -9.71 8.61 27.23
CA GLU A 37 -9.76 9.19 25.90
C GLU A 37 -9.64 8.12 24.82
N TYR A 38 -8.73 7.16 25.01
CA TYR A 38 -8.47 6.10 24.03
C TYR A 38 -9.62 5.09 23.94
N ASP A 39 -10.17 4.71 25.07
CA ASP A 39 -11.28 3.78 25.15
C ASP A 39 -12.57 4.40 24.59
N ALA A 40 -12.84 5.68 24.87
CA ALA A 40 -13.98 6.39 24.29
C ALA A 40 -13.94 6.47 22.76
N ILE A 41 -12.76 6.72 22.18
CA ILE A 41 -12.61 6.72 20.70
C ILE A 41 -12.77 5.30 20.12
N ASN A 42 -12.24 4.27 20.77
CA ASN A 42 -12.41 2.90 20.30
C ASN A 42 -13.87 2.45 20.39
N GLU A 43 -14.55 2.76 21.48
CA GLU A 43 -15.98 2.46 21.67
C GLU A 43 -16.83 3.17 20.62
N ALA A 44 -16.55 4.44 20.29
CA ALA A 44 -17.23 5.16 19.23
C ALA A 44 -16.99 4.53 17.85
N ILE A 45 -15.77 4.06 17.57
CA ILE A 45 -15.46 3.34 16.32
C ILE A 45 -16.22 2.01 16.26
N ASP A 46 -16.28 1.26 17.36
CA ASP A 46 -16.96 -0.03 17.40
C ASP A 46 -18.47 0.15 17.23
N LEU A 47 -19.08 1.14 17.88
CA LEU A 47 -20.48 1.50 17.70
C LEU A 47 -20.83 1.90 16.27
N ALA A 48 -19.99 2.74 15.64
CA ALA A 48 -20.19 3.15 14.24
C ALA A 48 -20.10 1.98 13.24
N TYR A 49 -19.42 0.87 13.61
CA TYR A 49 -19.43 -0.36 12.82
C TYR A 49 -20.66 -1.25 13.05
N GLU A 50 -21.31 -1.14 14.21
CA GLU A 50 -22.49 -1.94 14.56
C GLU A 50 -23.80 -1.33 14.03
N GLU A 51 -23.78 -0.07 13.59
CA GLU A 51 -24.95 0.58 13.00
C GLU A 51 -25.39 -0.08 11.69
N GLU A 52 -26.69 -0.21 11.48
CA GLU A 52 -27.32 -0.84 10.32
C GLU A 52 -26.99 -0.10 9.00
N TYR A 53 -26.75 1.23 9.09
CA TYR A 53 -26.26 2.08 8.01
C TYR A 53 -24.89 2.66 8.42
N GLN A 54 -23.81 1.99 8.01
CA GLN A 54 -22.44 2.43 8.31
C GLN A 54 -22.11 3.72 7.57
N ASP A 55 -21.92 4.82 8.30
CA ASP A 55 -21.36 6.05 7.74
C ASP A 55 -19.83 5.92 7.67
N TYR A 56 -19.32 5.64 6.46
CA TYR A 56 -17.89 5.46 6.22
C TYR A 56 -17.08 6.73 6.47
N ASP A 57 -17.66 7.92 6.31
CA ASP A 57 -16.97 9.19 6.56
C ASP A 57 -16.82 9.43 8.05
N GLU A 58 -17.83 9.12 8.85
CA GLU A 58 -17.75 9.17 10.32
C GLU A 58 -16.70 8.18 10.85
N ILE A 59 -16.73 6.93 10.38
CA ILE A 59 -15.73 5.92 10.75
C ILE A 59 -14.31 6.37 10.37
N LYS A 60 -14.14 6.98 9.21
CA LYS A 60 -12.86 7.52 8.74
C LYS A 60 -12.39 8.67 9.63
N GLU A 61 -13.28 9.58 10.01
CA GLU A 61 -12.97 10.69 10.91
C GLU A 61 -12.57 10.19 12.31
N LEU A 62 -13.32 9.29 12.89
CA LEU A 62 -13.00 8.68 14.19
C LEU A 62 -11.64 7.98 14.18
N ARG A 63 -11.32 7.24 13.11
CA ARG A 63 -10.00 6.61 12.92
C ARG A 63 -8.89 7.64 12.77
N ASN A 64 -9.13 8.74 12.07
CA ASN A 64 -8.17 9.84 11.94
C ASN A 64 -7.93 10.51 13.30
N ASN A 65 -8.98 10.77 14.06
CA ASN A 65 -8.90 11.34 15.39
C ASN A 65 -8.09 10.44 16.33
N ARG A 66 -8.34 9.12 16.32
CA ARG A 66 -7.53 8.15 17.07
C ARG A 66 -6.05 8.19 16.64
N THR A 67 -5.78 8.28 15.35
CA THR A 67 -4.41 8.33 14.82
C THR A 67 -3.71 9.62 15.25
N GLN A 68 -4.38 10.76 15.24
CA GLN A 68 -3.83 12.03 15.71
C GLN A 68 -3.57 12.00 17.22
N MET A 69 -4.48 11.44 18.00
CA MET A 69 -4.30 11.27 19.44
C MET A 69 -3.06 10.41 19.75
N LEU A 70 -2.87 9.31 19.01
CA LEU A 70 -1.69 8.45 19.16
C LEU A 70 -0.38 9.14 18.76
N LYS A 71 -0.42 10.03 17.75
CA LYS A 71 0.74 10.84 17.33
C LYS A 71 1.08 11.94 18.33
N ASN A 72 0.07 12.50 18.98
CA ASN A 72 0.21 13.60 19.95
C ASN A 72 0.32 13.06 21.39
N ALA A 73 0.44 11.74 21.58
CA ALA A 73 0.56 11.13 22.88
C ALA A 73 1.78 11.68 23.64
N LEU A 74 1.59 11.96 24.92
CA LEU A 74 2.60 12.57 25.77
C LEU A 74 3.83 11.67 25.92
N LYS A 75 5.02 12.17 25.60
CA LYS A 75 6.26 11.44 25.77
C LYS A 75 6.58 11.26 27.24
N LEU A 76 6.37 10.04 27.73
CA LEU A 76 6.70 9.67 29.11
C LEU A 76 8.21 9.67 29.35
N GLY A 77 8.97 9.04 28.46
CA GLY A 77 10.40 8.94 28.61
C GLY A 77 10.98 7.70 27.96
N LYS A 78 12.20 7.32 28.36
CA LYS A 78 12.95 6.22 27.78
C LYS A 78 12.92 5.00 28.68
N CYS A 79 12.60 3.84 28.13
CA CYS A 79 12.66 2.58 28.86
C CYS A 79 14.11 2.19 29.12
N ILE A 80 14.53 2.12 30.39
CA ILE A 80 15.92 1.88 30.78
C ILE A 80 16.12 0.50 31.46
N GLY A 81 15.06 -0.19 31.80
CA GLY A 81 15.19 -1.50 32.39
C GLY A 81 13.87 -2.17 32.72
N ARG A 82 13.96 -3.48 32.97
CA ARG A 82 12.84 -4.34 33.25
C ARG A 82 13.20 -5.38 34.29
N LYS A 83 12.27 -5.66 35.18
CA LYS A 83 12.21 -6.87 36.01
C LYS A 83 10.92 -7.63 35.70
N LEU A 84 10.72 -8.82 36.29
CA LEU A 84 9.61 -9.72 35.96
C LEU A 84 8.24 -9.00 35.95
N ASN A 85 8.00 -8.12 36.88
CA ASN A 85 6.73 -7.43 37.09
C ASN A 85 6.89 -5.90 37.11
N SER A 86 8.00 -5.34 36.61
CA SER A 86 8.19 -3.89 36.62
C SER A 86 8.97 -3.40 35.40
N ILE A 87 8.64 -2.22 34.96
CA ILE A 87 9.36 -1.47 33.90
C ILE A 87 9.86 -0.17 34.50
N LYS A 88 11.10 0.19 34.16
CA LYS A 88 11.72 1.44 34.56
C LYS A 88 11.89 2.37 33.40
N PHE A 89 11.48 3.62 33.57
CA PHE A 89 11.62 4.69 32.60
C PHE A 89 12.49 5.81 33.17
N GLU A 90 13.40 6.33 32.33
CA GLU A 90 14.01 7.64 32.51
C GLU A 90 13.04 8.68 31.92
N ILE A 91 12.48 9.55 32.76
CA ILE A 91 11.43 10.49 32.37
C ILE A 91 11.99 11.55 31.41
N SER A 92 11.20 11.93 30.39
CA SER A 92 11.54 13.01 29.46
C SER A 92 11.42 14.40 30.13
N SER A 93 12.20 15.36 29.65
CA SER A 93 12.05 16.78 30.06
C SER A 93 10.64 17.30 29.74
N GLU A 94 10.08 16.88 28.60
CA GLU A 94 8.73 17.23 28.16
C GLU A 94 7.66 16.76 29.16
N PHE A 95 7.82 15.57 29.73
CA PHE A 95 6.92 15.09 30.77
C PHE A 95 7.10 15.81 32.11
N ILE A 96 8.33 16.21 32.44
CA ILE A 96 8.62 17.00 33.64
C ILE A 96 7.96 18.38 33.56
N GLU A 97 8.13 19.09 32.42
CA GLU A 97 7.48 20.37 32.15
C GLU A 97 5.95 20.25 32.22
N TYR A 98 5.39 19.21 31.61
CA TYR A 98 3.95 18.91 31.69
C TYR A 98 3.44 18.73 33.12
N MET A 99 4.25 18.13 33.99
CA MET A 99 3.92 18.00 35.40
C MET A 99 4.04 19.31 36.18
N GLU A 100 5.05 20.13 35.87
CA GLU A 100 5.30 21.42 36.51
C GLU A 100 4.22 22.44 36.16
N ASP A 101 3.83 22.56 34.91
CA ASP A 101 2.75 23.44 34.42
C ASP A 101 1.40 23.19 35.12
N ARG A 102 1.18 21.97 35.60
CA ARG A 102 -0.07 21.58 36.27
C ARG A 102 0.03 21.55 37.79
N ASN A 103 1.03 22.23 38.35
CA ASN A 103 1.21 22.41 39.81
C ASN A 103 1.25 21.08 40.61
N ALA A 104 1.84 20.06 40.05
CA ALA A 104 1.76 18.70 40.57
C ALA A 104 2.75 18.37 41.67
N GLN A 105 3.64 19.29 42.03
CA GLN A 105 4.64 19.10 43.09
C GLN A 105 5.32 17.72 43.09
N GLY A 106 5.66 17.17 41.92
CA GLY A 106 6.36 15.89 41.79
C GLY A 106 5.53 14.63 42.07
N ARG A 107 4.21 14.73 42.24
CA ARG A 107 3.34 13.58 42.44
C ARG A 107 2.87 13.02 41.11
N VAL A 108 3.63 12.08 40.58
CA VAL A 108 3.34 11.37 39.29
C VAL A 108 1.96 10.68 39.32
N GLU A 109 1.52 10.21 40.47
CA GLU A 109 0.24 9.52 40.68
C GLU A 109 -1.00 10.35 40.32
N ARG A 110 -0.83 11.67 40.20
CA ARG A 110 -1.91 12.58 39.73
C ARG A 110 -2.06 12.60 38.22
N PHE A 111 -1.09 12.09 37.45
CA PHE A 111 -1.06 12.14 35.99
C PHE A 111 -1.09 10.79 35.34
N ILE A 112 -0.66 9.75 36.03
CA ILE A 112 -0.67 8.38 35.51
C ILE A 112 -1.60 7.58 36.40
N HIS A 113 -2.65 7.04 35.80
CA HIS A 113 -3.66 6.26 36.48
C HIS A 113 -3.53 4.78 36.12
N VAL A 114 -3.98 3.92 37.03
CA VAL A 114 -4.14 2.50 36.71
C VAL A 114 -5.13 2.38 35.55
N GLY A 115 -4.71 1.70 34.48
CA GLY A 115 -5.48 1.58 33.23
C GLY A 115 -4.93 2.42 32.08
N ASP A 116 -4.16 3.49 32.33
CA ASP A 116 -3.51 4.24 31.26
C ASP A 116 -2.60 3.34 30.41
N TYR A 117 -2.51 3.61 29.11
CA TYR A 117 -1.74 2.79 28.16
C TYR A 117 -0.34 3.33 27.96
N LEU A 118 0.62 2.42 27.86
CA LEU A 118 1.99 2.73 27.45
C LEU A 118 2.15 2.40 25.97
N GLN A 119 2.38 3.44 25.16
CA GLN A 119 2.64 3.30 23.74
C GLN A 119 4.14 3.26 23.50
N PHE A 120 4.62 2.14 23.00
CA PHE A 120 5.97 2.03 22.48
C PHE A 120 6.00 2.47 21.00
N PRO A 121 7.00 3.28 20.56
CA PRO A 121 7.03 3.87 19.21
C PRO A 121 7.09 2.87 18.06
N MET A 122 7.20 1.60 18.35
CA MET A 122 7.23 0.52 17.37
C MET A 122 5.88 0.16 16.75
N VAL A 123 4.79 0.87 17.06
CA VAL A 123 3.47 0.52 16.51
C VAL A 123 3.48 0.57 14.97
N GLY A 124 4.12 1.56 14.35
CA GLY A 124 4.28 1.63 12.90
C GLY A 124 5.19 0.51 12.37
N LYS A 125 6.36 0.32 12.96
CA LYS A 125 7.30 -0.76 12.59
C LYS A 125 6.73 -2.15 12.89
N SER A 126 5.98 -2.32 13.96
CA SER A 126 5.28 -3.57 14.30
C SER A 126 4.24 -3.93 13.23
N SER A 127 3.48 -2.97 12.76
CA SER A 127 2.49 -3.19 11.69
C SER A 127 3.16 -3.49 10.34
N GLU A 128 4.32 -2.92 10.07
CA GLU A 128 5.13 -3.22 8.90
C GLU A 128 5.70 -4.65 8.97
N LEU A 129 6.34 -4.99 10.08
CA LEU A 129 6.84 -6.36 10.32
C LEU A 129 5.73 -7.41 10.26
N GLN A 130 4.53 -7.07 10.76
CA GLN A 130 3.36 -7.94 10.67
C GLN A 130 2.97 -8.19 9.20
N ARG A 131 2.98 -7.16 8.34
CA ARG A 131 2.67 -7.28 6.91
C ARG A 131 3.72 -8.12 6.17
N LEU A 132 5.00 -7.92 6.49
CA LEU A 132 6.09 -8.73 5.94
C LEU A 132 5.97 -10.20 6.36
N ALA A 133 5.70 -10.46 7.63
CA ALA A 133 5.49 -11.80 8.16
C ALA A 133 4.25 -12.47 7.53
N ASP A 134 3.17 -11.72 7.36
CA ASP A 134 1.92 -12.21 6.77
C ASP A 134 2.12 -12.60 5.31
N SER A 135 2.84 -11.79 4.52
CA SER A 135 3.16 -12.11 3.12
C SER A 135 4.01 -13.36 3.00
N MET A 136 5.01 -13.53 3.85
CA MET A 136 5.84 -14.74 3.88
C MET A 136 5.03 -15.98 4.27
N LEU A 137 4.15 -15.87 5.27
CA LEU A 137 3.25 -16.97 5.64
C LEU A 137 2.32 -17.35 4.48
N ARG A 138 1.81 -16.38 3.73
CA ARG A 138 0.99 -16.64 2.54
C ARG A 138 1.74 -17.41 1.46
N ILE A 139 3.03 -17.15 1.31
CA ILE A 139 3.90 -17.85 0.33
C ILE A 139 4.24 -19.26 0.82
N THR A 140 4.68 -19.40 2.08
CA THR A 140 5.28 -20.65 2.59
C THR A 140 4.27 -21.61 3.20
N ASN A 141 3.18 -21.09 3.79
CA ASN A 141 2.20 -21.87 4.56
C ASN A 141 0.74 -21.55 4.17
N PRO A 142 0.40 -21.50 2.87
CA PRO A 142 -0.97 -21.17 2.45
C PRO A 142 -1.97 -22.18 3.01
N ASN A 143 -3.18 -21.69 3.31
CA ASN A 143 -4.31 -22.49 3.82
C ASN A 143 -4.13 -23.13 5.19
N GLN A 144 -2.97 -23.00 5.84
CA GLN A 144 -2.76 -23.40 7.23
C GLN A 144 -3.38 -22.38 8.20
N PHE A 145 -3.51 -22.77 9.45
CA PHE A 145 -3.96 -21.81 10.48
C PHE A 145 -2.81 -20.88 10.88
N TYR A 146 -3.14 -19.60 11.13
CA TYR A 146 -2.16 -18.69 11.72
C TYR A 146 -1.60 -19.26 13.03
N PRO A 147 -0.31 -19.06 13.35
CA PRO A 147 0.32 -19.62 14.57
C PRO A 147 -0.39 -19.29 15.88
N HIS A 148 -1.23 -18.24 15.88
CA HIS A 148 -1.95 -17.75 17.06
C HIS A 148 -3.47 -17.83 16.93
N SER A 149 -3.99 -18.54 15.92
CA SER A 149 -5.43 -18.68 15.66
C SER A 149 -5.79 -20.11 15.32
N LYS A 150 -6.85 -20.59 15.95
CA LYS A 150 -7.44 -21.92 15.62
C LYS A 150 -8.54 -21.82 14.55
N THR A 151 -8.95 -20.61 14.17
CA THR A 151 -10.08 -20.37 13.28
C THR A 151 -9.69 -19.65 12.00
N LYS A 152 -8.70 -18.75 12.07
CA LYS A 152 -8.27 -17.94 10.93
C LYS A 152 -7.19 -18.66 10.12
N ARG A 153 -7.48 -18.94 8.85
CA ARG A 153 -6.52 -19.52 7.90
C ARG A 153 -5.70 -18.44 7.20
N ILE A 154 -4.47 -18.80 6.85
CA ILE A 154 -3.57 -17.99 6.04
C ILE A 154 -4.09 -18.02 4.60
N PRO A 155 -4.42 -16.86 3.98
CA PRO A 155 -4.85 -16.82 2.59
C PRO A 155 -3.74 -17.32 1.67
N ALA A 156 -4.11 -18.03 0.60
CA ALA A 156 -3.16 -18.40 -0.44
C ALA A 156 -2.71 -17.15 -1.23
N PRO A 157 -1.51 -17.18 -1.85
CA PRO A 157 -1.13 -16.17 -2.83
C PRO A 157 -1.99 -16.31 -4.10
N ALA A 158 -2.10 -15.24 -4.88
CA ALA A 158 -2.89 -15.23 -6.12
C ALA A 158 -2.35 -16.21 -7.17
N ASN A 159 -1.03 -16.43 -7.23
CA ASN A 159 -0.41 -17.53 -7.97
C ASN A 159 -0.06 -18.66 -7.00
N PRO A 160 -0.72 -19.82 -7.09
CA PRO A 160 -0.45 -20.95 -6.20
C PRO A 160 0.98 -21.50 -6.29
N ARG A 161 1.67 -21.29 -7.41
CA ARG A 161 3.05 -21.73 -7.64
C ARG A 161 4.10 -20.71 -7.20
N LEU A 162 3.68 -19.59 -6.59
CA LEU A 162 4.57 -18.50 -6.21
C LEU A 162 5.75 -18.98 -5.37
N CYS A 163 5.51 -19.86 -4.40
CA CYS A 163 6.55 -20.44 -3.58
C CYS A 163 7.58 -21.21 -4.43
N ASP A 164 7.11 -22.04 -5.34
CA ASP A 164 7.95 -22.94 -6.12
C ASP A 164 8.96 -22.15 -6.97
N PHE A 165 8.48 -21.22 -7.82
CA PHE A 165 9.37 -20.49 -8.74
C PHE A 165 10.17 -19.37 -8.10
N LEU A 166 9.81 -18.89 -6.88
CA LEU A 166 10.63 -17.95 -6.14
C LEU A 166 11.89 -18.60 -5.57
N PHE A 167 11.82 -19.86 -5.15
CA PHE A 167 12.95 -20.60 -4.59
C PHE A 167 13.71 -21.42 -5.65
N ASP A 168 13.04 -21.82 -6.71
CA ASP A 168 13.66 -22.52 -7.83
C ASP A 168 13.08 -22.07 -9.17
N PRO A 169 13.82 -21.25 -9.94
CA PRO A 169 13.36 -20.69 -11.21
C PRO A 169 12.93 -21.72 -12.25
N ARG A 170 13.35 -22.99 -12.11
CA ARG A 170 12.97 -24.09 -13.03
C ARG A 170 11.48 -24.40 -12.97
N TYR A 171 10.79 -24.02 -11.90
CA TYR A 171 9.35 -24.15 -11.77
C TYR A 171 8.55 -23.01 -12.39
N ALA A 172 9.20 -21.96 -12.88
CA ALA A 172 8.50 -20.93 -13.66
C ALA A 172 8.03 -21.52 -14.99
N GLY A 173 6.82 -21.15 -15.40
CA GLY A 173 6.26 -21.64 -16.66
C GLY A 173 7.04 -21.14 -17.87
N GLU A 174 7.07 -21.95 -18.91
CA GLU A 174 7.67 -21.60 -20.20
C GLU A 174 6.73 -20.67 -21.00
N PHE A 175 7.27 -20.00 -22.01
CA PHE A 175 6.47 -19.15 -22.89
C PHE A 175 5.56 -19.99 -23.77
N ASP A 176 4.27 -19.67 -23.78
CA ASP A 176 3.28 -20.36 -24.62
C ASP A 176 3.23 -19.80 -26.05
N GLU A 177 3.77 -18.58 -26.28
CA GLU A 177 3.70 -17.87 -27.55
C GLU A 177 5.10 -17.72 -28.18
N ASN A 178 5.17 -17.73 -29.53
CA ASN A 178 6.39 -17.42 -30.26
C ASN A 178 6.77 -15.94 -30.06
N LEU A 179 7.92 -15.67 -29.48
CA LEU A 179 8.36 -14.31 -29.16
C LEU A 179 8.47 -13.40 -30.37
N GLU A 180 8.80 -13.91 -31.55
CA GLU A 180 8.90 -13.09 -32.78
C GLU A 180 7.51 -12.64 -33.27
N GLU A 181 6.52 -13.51 -33.15
CA GLU A 181 5.13 -13.14 -33.45
C GLU A 181 4.59 -12.11 -32.45
N VAL A 182 4.92 -12.26 -31.15
CA VAL A 182 4.58 -11.30 -30.13
C VAL A 182 5.22 -9.94 -30.39
N LYS A 183 6.51 -9.90 -30.74
CA LYS A 183 7.21 -8.64 -31.12
C LYS A 183 6.55 -7.96 -32.31
N LYS A 184 6.16 -8.72 -33.35
CA LYS A 184 5.47 -8.19 -34.50
C LYS A 184 4.13 -7.56 -34.10
N ARG A 185 3.32 -8.28 -33.32
CA ARG A 185 2.03 -7.77 -32.79
C ARG A 185 2.23 -6.48 -31.98
N ILE A 186 3.22 -6.45 -31.08
CA ILE A 186 3.54 -5.24 -30.28
C ILE A 186 3.93 -4.10 -31.20
N THR A 187 4.74 -4.33 -32.22
CA THR A 187 5.18 -3.27 -33.15
C THR A 187 4.00 -2.61 -33.86
N GLU A 188 2.96 -3.38 -34.19
CA GLU A 188 1.74 -2.90 -34.84
C GLU A 188 0.80 -2.15 -33.87
N THR A 189 0.80 -2.51 -32.58
CA THR A 189 -0.18 -2.05 -31.58
C THR A 189 0.41 -1.17 -30.48
N LYS A 190 1.72 -0.93 -30.50
CA LYS A 190 2.43 -0.21 -29.44
C LYS A 190 1.91 1.22 -29.23
N ILE A 191 1.87 1.61 -27.97
CA ILE A 191 1.50 2.95 -27.51
C ILE A 191 2.69 3.90 -27.58
N GLU A 192 3.90 3.39 -27.35
CA GLU A 192 5.14 4.15 -27.40
C GLU A 192 5.68 4.19 -28.84
N LYS A 193 5.93 5.41 -29.33
CA LYS A 193 6.39 5.61 -30.73
C LYS A 193 7.74 4.96 -30.98
N PHE A 194 8.63 5.02 -30.00
CA PHE A 194 10.02 4.58 -30.12
C PHE A 194 10.34 3.56 -29.03
N LEU A 195 10.32 2.28 -29.36
CA LEU A 195 10.91 1.21 -28.61
C LEU A 195 12.13 0.70 -29.39
N ASN A 196 13.29 0.66 -28.77
CA ASN A 196 14.44 -0.04 -29.36
C ASN A 196 14.27 -1.56 -29.23
N ASP A 197 15.08 -2.32 -29.95
CA ASP A 197 14.95 -3.79 -30.01
C ASP A 197 15.02 -4.46 -28.63
N LYS A 198 15.85 -3.94 -27.71
CA LYS A 198 15.94 -4.47 -26.34
C LYS A 198 14.71 -4.18 -25.51
N GLN A 199 14.14 -2.99 -25.64
CA GLN A 199 12.90 -2.63 -24.98
C GLN A 199 11.73 -3.47 -25.53
N LEU A 200 11.65 -3.64 -26.87
CA LEU A 200 10.66 -4.49 -27.52
C LEU A 200 10.77 -5.94 -27.06
N GLU A 201 11.99 -6.47 -26.98
CA GLU A 201 12.26 -7.81 -26.46
C GLU A 201 11.80 -7.95 -25.01
N ALA A 202 12.11 -6.96 -24.15
CA ALA A 202 11.72 -6.94 -22.75
C ALA A 202 10.19 -6.94 -22.58
N VAL A 203 9.47 -6.10 -23.36
CA VAL A 203 8.01 -6.07 -23.38
C VAL A 203 7.45 -7.42 -23.83
N ALA A 204 7.96 -7.97 -24.94
CA ALA A 204 7.47 -9.23 -25.48
C ALA A 204 7.63 -10.38 -24.47
N LYS A 205 8.80 -10.50 -23.84
CA LYS A 205 9.05 -11.49 -22.78
C LYS A 205 8.13 -11.30 -21.58
N ALA A 206 7.96 -10.05 -21.11
CA ALA A 206 7.10 -9.75 -19.97
C ALA A 206 5.62 -10.07 -20.24
N VAL A 207 5.14 -9.78 -21.46
CA VAL A 207 3.74 -10.05 -21.84
C VAL A 207 3.49 -11.55 -22.02
N SER A 208 4.47 -12.30 -22.52
CA SER A 208 4.36 -13.74 -22.79
C SER A 208 4.64 -14.61 -21.54
N ALA A 209 5.41 -14.14 -20.58
CA ALA A 209 5.71 -14.92 -19.37
C ALA A 209 4.43 -15.29 -18.62
N PRO A 210 4.21 -16.58 -18.27
CA PRO A 210 2.99 -16.99 -17.56
C PRO A 210 3.03 -16.59 -16.07
N ASP A 211 4.16 -16.70 -15.39
CA ASP A 211 4.27 -16.52 -13.94
C ASP A 211 5.09 -15.30 -13.55
N ILE A 212 6.33 -15.21 -14.04
CA ILE A 212 7.28 -14.18 -13.64
C ILE A 212 8.14 -13.71 -14.81
N ALA A 213 8.37 -12.40 -14.88
CA ALA A 213 9.38 -11.79 -15.74
C ALA A 213 10.26 -10.84 -14.93
N ILE A 214 11.57 -10.87 -15.18
CA ILE A 214 12.54 -9.99 -14.55
C ILE A 214 13.23 -9.17 -15.63
N ILE A 215 13.14 -7.84 -15.51
CA ILE A 215 13.72 -6.89 -16.45
C ILE A 215 14.79 -6.07 -15.73
N GLN A 216 16.02 -6.21 -16.17
CA GLN A 216 17.11 -5.36 -15.74
C GLN A 216 17.25 -4.16 -16.66
N GLY A 217 17.21 -2.96 -16.09
CA GLY A 217 17.45 -1.72 -16.83
C GLY A 217 18.23 -0.69 -16.01
N PRO A 218 19.45 -0.32 -16.42
CA PRO A 218 20.19 0.80 -15.83
C PRO A 218 19.43 2.12 -15.87
N PRO A 219 19.88 3.17 -15.16
CA PRO A 219 19.31 4.51 -15.25
C PRO A 219 19.29 5.01 -16.70
N GLY A 220 18.23 5.70 -17.11
CA GLY A 220 18.10 6.28 -18.45
C GLY A 220 17.79 5.29 -19.58
N THR A 221 17.64 4.00 -19.30
CA THR A 221 17.30 2.98 -20.34
C THR A 221 15.81 2.94 -20.72
N GLY A 222 14.98 3.81 -20.14
CA GLY A 222 13.56 3.88 -20.45
C GLY A 222 12.71 2.82 -19.75
N LYS A 223 13.05 2.41 -18.52
CA LYS A 223 12.22 1.46 -17.73
C LYS A 223 10.76 1.87 -17.66
N THR A 224 10.49 3.14 -17.40
CA THR A 224 9.10 3.67 -17.33
C THR A 224 8.36 3.54 -18.67
N THR A 225 9.06 3.71 -19.80
CA THR A 225 8.53 3.47 -21.14
C THR A 225 8.15 2.01 -21.35
N VAL A 226 9.02 1.09 -20.90
CA VAL A 226 8.76 -0.37 -20.96
C VAL A 226 7.56 -0.74 -20.07
N ILE A 227 7.46 -0.17 -18.86
CA ILE A 227 6.30 -0.37 -17.96
C ILE A 227 5.00 0.07 -18.63
N ALA A 228 4.98 1.28 -19.20
CA ALA A 228 3.80 1.81 -19.87
C ALA A 228 3.37 0.91 -21.03
N GLU A 229 4.32 0.44 -21.83
CA GLU A 229 4.03 -0.47 -22.93
C GLU A 229 3.52 -1.83 -22.45
N ILE A 230 4.12 -2.41 -21.39
CA ILE A 230 3.65 -3.67 -20.80
C ILE A 230 2.20 -3.54 -20.32
N ILE A 231 1.87 -2.47 -19.60
CA ILE A 231 0.50 -2.22 -19.13
C ILE A 231 -0.47 -2.15 -20.31
N TRP A 232 -0.10 -1.40 -21.35
CA TRP A 232 -0.90 -1.26 -22.56
C TRP A 232 -1.14 -2.60 -23.24
N GLN A 233 -0.09 -3.38 -23.47
CA GLN A 233 -0.19 -4.69 -24.13
C GLN A 233 -1.00 -5.70 -23.29
N GLN A 234 -0.94 -5.65 -21.96
CA GLN A 234 -1.79 -6.46 -21.09
C GLN A 234 -3.27 -6.10 -21.24
N ILE A 235 -3.59 -4.81 -21.30
CA ILE A 235 -4.97 -4.33 -21.48
C ILE A 235 -5.49 -4.66 -22.88
N LEU A 236 -4.65 -4.59 -23.93
CA LEU A 236 -5.03 -5.01 -25.26
C LEU A 236 -5.31 -6.53 -25.33
N LYS A 237 -4.49 -7.34 -24.67
CA LYS A 237 -4.68 -8.80 -24.59
C LYS A 237 -5.94 -9.16 -23.80
N LYS A 238 -6.22 -8.43 -22.72
CA LYS A 238 -7.36 -8.65 -21.82
C LYS A 238 -7.87 -7.30 -21.31
N PRO A 239 -8.91 -6.70 -21.94
CA PRO A 239 -9.41 -5.35 -21.60
C PRO A 239 -9.91 -5.18 -20.14
N ASP A 240 -10.37 -6.25 -19.53
CA ASP A 240 -10.81 -6.32 -18.13
C ASP A 240 -9.68 -6.74 -17.16
N SER A 241 -8.44 -6.73 -17.62
CA SER A 241 -7.25 -7.07 -16.84
C SER A 241 -7.14 -6.15 -15.62
N LYS A 242 -6.94 -6.74 -14.44
CA LYS A 242 -6.68 -6.02 -13.21
C LYS A 242 -5.16 -5.98 -12.99
N ILE A 243 -4.59 -4.78 -13.07
CA ILE A 243 -3.13 -4.59 -12.96
C ILE A 243 -2.82 -3.82 -11.68
N LEU A 244 -1.85 -4.28 -10.90
CA LEU A 244 -1.26 -3.55 -9.80
C LEU A 244 0.13 -3.05 -10.20
N LEU A 245 0.31 -1.72 -10.21
CA LEU A 245 1.60 -1.08 -10.37
C LEU A 245 2.12 -0.67 -8.99
N THR A 246 3.30 -1.10 -8.64
CA THR A 246 3.88 -0.79 -7.33
C THR A 246 5.37 -0.44 -7.42
N SER A 247 5.83 0.34 -6.46
CA SER A 247 7.23 0.67 -6.26
C SER A 247 7.50 0.94 -4.77
N GLN A 248 8.76 1.03 -4.40
CA GLN A 248 9.15 1.39 -3.04
C GLN A 248 8.87 2.86 -2.71
N THR A 249 8.89 3.73 -3.72
CA THR A 249 8.71 5.18 -3.54
C THR A 249 7.44 5.70 -4.23
N ASN A 250 6.82 6.74 -3.65
CA ASN A 250 5.70 7.43 -4.27
C ASN A 250 6.08 8.00 -5.63
N LEU A 251 7.22 8.67 -5.72
CA LEU A 251 7.70 9.32 -6.94
C LEU A 251 7.79 8.35 -8.13
N ALA A 252 8.25 7.11 -7.92
CA ALA A 252 8.36 6.14 -9.00
C ALA A 252 6.98 5.70 -9.51
N VAL A 253 6.03 5.49 -8.58
CA VAL A 253 4.64 5.16 -8.93
C VAL A 253 4.01 6.32 -9.72
N ASP A 254 4.20 7.55 -9.25
CA ASP A 254 3.61 8.75 -9.83
C ASP A 254 4.16 9.03 -11.25
N ASN A 255 5.48 8.91 -11.45
CA ASN A 255 6.12 9.04 -12.76
C ASN A 255 5.61 7.99 -13.78
N ALA A 256 5.31 6.78 -13.33
CA ALA A 256 4.75 5.76 -14.20
C ALA A 256 3.30 6.08 -14.60
N LEU A 257 2.49 6.61 -13.67
CA LEU A 257 1.13 7.06 -13.94
C LEU A 257 1.09 8.25 -14.91
N GLU A 258 2.00 9.21 -14.77
CA GLU A 258 2.11 10.36 -15.67
C GLU A 258 2.31 9.93 -17.12
N ARG A 259 3.14 8.93 -17.37
CA ARG A 259 3.36 8.34 -18.71
C ARG A 259 2.09 7.76 -19.34
N LEU A 260 1.17 7.30 -18.49
CA LEU A 260 -0.08 6.65 -18.91
C LEU A 260 -1.24 7.64 -19.07
N GLN A 261 -1.02 8.91 -18.75
CA GLN A 261 -2.06 9.93 -18.76
C GLN A 261 -2.78 10.05 -20.10
N GLY A 262 -4.10 10.14 -20.05
CA GLY A 262 -4.94 10.37 -21.24
C GLY A 262 -5.00 9.19 -22.23
N ARG A 263 -4.49 8.03 -21.86
CA ARG A 263 -4.60 6.82 -22.70
C ARG A 263 -5.98 6.19 -22.53
N ARG A 264 -6.80 6.22 -23.58
CA ARG A 264 -8.22 5.84 -23.58
C ARG A 264 -8.52 4.47 -22.92
N GLY A 265 -7.65 3.51 -23.12
CA GLY A 265 -7.82 2.14 -22.59
C GLY A 265 -7.41 1.98 -21.14
N ILE A 266 -6.76 2.97 -20.51
CA ILE A 266 -6.17 2.86 -19.15
C ILE A 266 -6.94 3.76 -18.19
N ARG A 267 -7.44 3.16 -17.12
CA ARG A 267 -8.22 3.84 -16.07
C ARG A 267 -7.55 3.57 -14.71
N PRO A 268 -6.58 4.42 -14.35
CA PRO A 268 -5.82 4.21 -13.12
C PRO A 268 -6.53 4.74 -11.88
N VAL A 269 -6.29 4.07 -10.75
CA VAL A 269 -6.59 4.55 -9.40
C VAL A 269 -5.31 4.57 -8.58
N ARG A 270 -5.01 5.68 -7.93
CA ARG A 270 -3.88 5.86 -7.04
C ARG A 270 -4.32 5.69 -5.60
N ILE A 271 -3.69 4.75 -4.88
CA ILE A 271 -3.96 4.52 -3.45
C ILE A 271 -2.82 5.07 -2.61
N GLN A 272 -3.16 5.85 -1.58
CA GLN A 272 -2.21 6.42 -0.64
C GLN A 272 -2.75 6.47 0.79
N ASN A 273 -1.84 6.43 1.76
CA ASN A 273 -2.18 6.70 3.15
C ASN A 273 -2.38 8.20 3.39
N ALA A 274 -3.42 8.56 4.13
CA ALA A 274 -3.71 9.95 4.49
C ALA A 274 -2.53 10.68 5.19
N SER A 275 -1.65 9.93 5.86
CA SER A 275 -0.47 10.50 6.54
C SER A 275 0.65 10.98 5.61
N THR A 276 0.68 10.50 4.36
CA THR A 276 1.71 10.83 3.36
C THR A 276 1.15 11.55 2.14
N GLU A 277 -0.09 12.01 2.20
CA GLU A 277 -0.80 12.69 1.11
C GLU A 277 -0.06 13.94 0.59
N LYS A 278 0.70 14.61 1.46
CA LYS A 278 1.53 15.77 1.10
C LYS A 278 2.74 15.41 0.20
N GLU A 279 3.09 14.14 0.11
CA GLU A 279 4.23 13.65 -0.67
C GLU A 279 3.84 13.21 -2.09
N ILE A 280 2.55 13.27 -2.45
CA ILE A 280 2.10 12.91 -3.80
C ILE A 280 2.30 14.09 -4.74
N GLY A 281 2.81 13.79 -5.94
CA GLY A 281 2.80 14.73 -7.05
C GLY A 281 1.37 15.16 -7.42
N ILE A 282 1.20 16.41 -7.78
CA ILE A 282 -0.11 16.97 -8.19
C ILE A 282 -0.73 16.12 -9.31
N GLU A 283 0.10 15.63 -10.21
CA GLU A 283 -0.29 14.80 -11.34
C GLU A 283 -0.89 13.44 -10.95
N ALA A 284 -0.48 12.88 -9.80
CA ALA A 284 -0.99 11.60 -9.32
C ALA A 284 -2.26 11.75 -8.46
N LYS A 285 -2.47 12.90 -7.82
CA LYS A 285 -3.69 13.19 -7.04
C LYS A 285 -4.96 13.06 -7.85
N ARG A 286 -4.92 13.44 -9.12
CA ARG A 286 -6.06 13.36 -10.04
C ARG A 286 -6.65 11.96 -10.20
N TYR A 287 -5.89 10.91 -9.85
CA TYR A 287 -6.31 9.51 -9.90
C TYR A 287 -6.71 8.93 -8.54
N MET A 288 -6.79 9.75 -7.50
CA MET A 288 -7.32 9.32 -6.20
C MET A 288 -8.85 9.29 -6.24
N LEU A 289 -9.44 8.27 -5.62
CA LEU A 289 -10.90 8.08 -5.62
C LEU A 289 -11.63 9.26 -4.97
N ASP A 290 -11.16 9.69 -3.80
CA ASP A 290 -11.71 10.83 -3.07
C ASP A 290 -11.61 12.15 -3.89
N PHE A 291 -10.52 12.37 -4.60
CA PHE A 291 -10.37 13.55 -5.46
C PHE A 291 -11.36 13.55 -6.64
N MET A 292 -11.62 12.39 -7.24
CA MET A 292 -12.63 12.24 -8.31
C MET A 292 -14.06 12.36 -7.75
N GLU A 293 -14.31 11.88 -6.55
CA GLU A 293 -15.60 11.96 -5.85
C GLU A 293 -15.90 13.40 -5.43
N ASP A 294 -14.92 14.13 -4.91
CA ASP A 294 -15.04 15.56 -4.59
C ASP A 294 -15.44 16.38 -5.82
N TRP A 295 -14.92 16.07 -7.00
CA TRP A 295 -15.35 16.71 -8.24
C TRP A 295 -16.84 16.46 -8.57
N CYS A 296 -17.36 15.28 -8.26
CA CYS A 296 -18.78 15.01 -8.46
C CYS A 296 -19.67 15.90 -7.58
N ILE A 297 -19.28 16.09 -6.31
CA ILE A 297 -20.06 16.78 -5.29
C ILE A 297 -19.87 18.30 -5.40
N LYS A 298 -18.62 18.78 -5.46
CA LYS A 298 -18.21 20.19 -5.47
C LYS A 298 -17.15 20.43 -6.54
N PRO A 299 -17.55 20.56 -7.82
CA PRO A 299 -16.58 20.85 -8.88
C PRO A 299 -15.92 22.21 -8.67
N SER A 300 -14.62 22.27 -8.85
CA SER A 300 -13.78 23.45 -8.76
C SER A 300 -12.68 23.43 -9.81
N ALA A 301 -12.05 24.55 -10.08
CA ALA A 301 -10.90 24.59 -10.99
C ALA A 301 -9.74 23.67 -10.52
N GLU A 302 -9.65 23.39 -9.23
CA GLU A 302 -8.59 22.56 -8.65
C GLU A 302 -8.82 21.07 -8.90
N ASN A 303 -10.09 20.59 -8.94
CA ASN A 303 -10.43 19.19 -9.13
C ASN A 303 -11.02 18.87 -10.52
N GLU A 304 -11.07 19.83 -11.44
CA GLU A 304 -11.53 19.63 -12.81
C GLU A 304 -10.62 18.66 -13.59
N ASP A 305 -9.29 18.75 -13.38
CA ASP A 305 -8.32 17.88 -13.99
C ASP A 305 -8.16 16.58 -13.17
N ASN A 306 -9.17 15.71 -13.27
CA ASN A 306 -9.23 14.44 -12.57
C ASN A 306 -9.31 13.25 -13.53
N GLY A 307 -9.10 12.03 -13.01
CA GLY A 307 -9.06 10.80 -13.81
C GLY A 307 -10.30 10.56 -14.65
N THR A 308 -11.48 10.88 -14.13
CA THR A 308 -12.76 10.73 -14.86
C THR A 308 -12.84 11.68 -16.04
N ASN A 309 -12.54 12.97 -15.87
CA ASN A 309 -12.55 13.94 -16.95
C ASN A 309 -11.49 13.63 -18.02
N ILE A 310 -10.27 13.31 -17.61
CA ILE A 310 -9.19 12.89 -18.54
C ILE A 310 -9.63 11.71 -19.40
N TRP A 311 -10.31 10.74 -18.79
CA TRP A 311 -10.83 9.59 -19.52
C TRP A 311 -11.91 9.98 -20.52
N ILE A 312 -12.90 10.80 -20.13
CA ILE A 312 -13.95 11.30 -21.02
C ILE A 312 -13.35 12.07 -22.19
N ASP A 313 -12.40 12.98 -21.92
CA ASP A 313 -11.71 13.75 -22.95
C ASP A 313 -10.94 12.85 -23.93
N SER A 314 -10.35 11.76 -23.43
CA SER A 314 -9.69 10.77 -24.27
C SER A 314 -10.66 10.03 -25.21
N ILE A 315 -11.89 9.78 -24.74
CA ILE A 315 -12.96 9.20 -25.56
C ILE A 315 -13.39 10.19 -26.63
N LEU A 316 -13.66 11.44 -26.24
CA LEU A 316 -14.06 12.52 -27.18
C LEU A 316 -13.03 12.73 -28.28
N LYS A 317 -11.73 12.76 -27.94
CA LYS A 317 -10.63 12.89 -28.91
C LYS A 317 -10.52 11.69 -29.87
N GLY A 318 -10.93 10.50 -29.41
CA GLY A 318 -10.93 9.28 -30.22
C GLY A 318 -12.17 9.07 -31.08
N MET A 319 -13.21 9.92 -30.95
CA MET A 319 -14.41 9.85 -31.78
C MET A 319 -14.17 10.49 -33.13
N THR A 320 -14.12 9.68 -34.19
CA THR A 320 -14.06 10.13 -35.55
C THR A 320 -15.46 10.48 -36.09
N ASP A 321 -15.53 11.44 -37.01
CA ASP A 321 -16.78 11.81 -37.69
C ASP A 321 -17.08 10.78 -38.78
N ASP A 322 -17.62 9.63 -38.39
CA ASP A 322 -18.11 8.63 -39.33
C ASP A 322 -19.47 9.10 -39.88
N THR A 323 -19.52 9.34 -41.20
CA THR A 323 -20.69 9.87 -41.89
C THR A 323 -21.92 8.96 -41.76
N LYS A 324 -21.74 7.65 -41.65
CA LYS A 324 -22.83 6.67 -41.52
C LYS A 324 -23.57 6.77 -40.19
N TYR A 325 -22.88 7.13 -39.12
CA TYR A 325 -23.42 7.20 -37.76
C TYR A 325 -23.31 8.60 -37.14
N ALA A 326 -23.15 9.62 -37.96
CA ALA A 326 -22.88 10.99 -37.51
C ALA A 326 -23.89 11.53 -36.48
N SER A 327 -25.17 11.23 -36.65
CA SER A 327 -26.21 11.67 -35.70
C SER A 327 -26.04 11.06 -34.30
N VAL A 328 -25.72 9.78 -34.23
CA VAL A 328 -25.50 9.06 -32.98
C VAL A 328 -24.20 9.53 -32.31
N ILE A 329 -23.12 9.64 -33.09
CA ILE A 329 -21.82 10.13 -32.61
C ILE A 329 -21.95 11.56 -32.09
N ASN A 330 -22.66 12.44 -32.80
CA ASN A 330 -22.88 13.82 -32.38
C ASN A 330 -23.77 13.89 -31.11
N GLN A 331 -24.74 12.98 -30.95
CA GLN A 331 -25.48 12.89 -29.69
C GLN A 331 -24.58 12.47 -28.53
N TRP A 332 -23.78 11.43 -28.70
CA TRP A 332 -22.82 10.99 -27.69
C TRP A 332 -21.79 12.07 -27.34
N LYS A 333 -21.27 12.80 -28.35
CA LYS A 333 -20.37 13.94 -28.08
C LYS A 333 -21.03 14.97 -27.19
N ARG A 334 -22.31 15.31 -27.43
CA ARG A 334 -23.08 16.24 -26.61
C ARG A 334 -23.26 15.69 -25.19
N ASP A 335 -23.70 14.43 -25.04
CA ASP A 335 -23.92 13.80 -23.74
C ASP A 335 -22.63 13.74 -22.93
N LEU A 336 -21.50 13.42 -23.56
CA LEU A 336 -20.18 13.38 -22.92
C LEU A 336 -19.63 14.77 -22.55
N THR A 337 -20.17 15.86 -23.08
CA THR A 337 -19.78 17.23 -22.72
C THR A 337 -20.61 17.83 -21.59
N VAL A 338 -21.76 17.24 -21.27
CA VAL A 338 -22.58 17.69 -20.13
C VAL A 338 -21.84 17.43 -18.82
N ARG A 339 -21.87 18.41 -17.91
CA ARG A 339 -21.16 18.38 -16.61
C ARG A 339 -22.10 18.76 -15.46
N ASP A 340 -23.40 18.47 -15.55
CA ASP A 340 -24.28 18.56 -14.41
C ASP A 340 -23.94 17.48 -13.34
N ARG A 341 -24.51 17.58 -12.15
CA ARG A 341 -24.21 16.68 -11.04
C ARG A 341 -24.47 15.21 -11.39
N ASN A 342 -25.64 14.92 -11.95
CA ASN A 342 -26.05 13.54 -12.26
C ASN A 342 -25.14 12.92 -13.31
N THR A 343 -24.75 13.70 -14.31
CA THR A 343 -23.83 13.26 -15.37
C THR A 343 -22.42 13.01 -14.83
N ARG A 344 -21.93 13.85 -13.91
CA ARG A 344 -20.63 13.64 -13.25
C ARG A 344 -20.62 12.37 -12.41
N GLU A 345 -21.66 12.15 -11.59
CA GLU A 345 -21.83 10.94 -10.79
C GLU A 345 -21.88 9.69 -11.70
N TYR A 346 -22.64 9.74 -12.79
CA TYR A 346 -22.69 8.65 -13.76
C TYR A 346 -21.31 8.34 -14.39
N PHE A 347 -20.58 9.35 -14.77
CA PHE A 347 -19.25 9.17 -15.36
C PHE A 347 -18.22 8.65 -14.36
N TYR A 348 -18.29 9.11 -13.12
CA TYR A 348 -17.44 8.58 -12.04
C TYR A 348 -17.74 7.09 -11.79
N GLU A 349 -19.00 6.72 -11.69
CA GLU A 349 -19.41 5.32 -11.53
C GLU A 349 -18.97 4.46 -12.73
N ALA A 350 -19.11 4.99 -13.95
CA ALA A 350 -18.64 4.31 -15.16
C ALA A 350 -17.10 4.15 -15.16
N TYR A 351 -16.37 5.19 -14.75
CA TYR A 351 -14.92 5.11 -14.60
C TYR A 351 -14.54 4.05 -13.55
N LYS A 352 -15.12 4.15 -12.35
CA LYS A 352 -14.87 3.26 -11.22
C LYS A 352 -15.12 1.79 -11.56
N SER A 353 -16.25 1.50 -12.21
CA SER A 353 -16.63 0.14 -12.62
C SER A 353 -15.70 -0.45 -13.70
N ASN A 354 -14.91 0.38 -14.35
CA ASN A 354 -14.02 -0.01 -15.43
C ASN A 354 -12.54 0.22 -15.09
N VAL A 355 -12.19 0.45 -13.83
CA VAL A 355 -10.79 0.55 -13.37
C VAL A 355 -10.04 -0.73 -13.73
N ASN A 356 -8.88 -0.58 -14.37
CA ASN A 356 -8.03 -1.70 -14.76
C ASN A 356 -6.57 -1.58 -14.27
N LEU A 357 -6.21 -0.44 -13.70
CA LEU A 357 -4.89 -0.20 -13.12
C LEU A 357 -5.03 0.38 -11.72
N VAL A 358 -4.45 -0.27 -10.73
CA VAL A 358 -4.29 0.24 -9.37
C VAL A 358 -2.82 0.53 -9.14
N ALA A 359 -2.51 1.70 -8.61
CA ALA A 359 -1.15 2.13 -8.34
C ALA A 359 -0.96 2.45 -6.85
N ALA A 360 0.02 1.79 -6.21
CA ALA A 360 0.29 1.92 -4.79
C ALA A 360 1.76 1.64 -4.47
N THR A 361 2.27 2.12 -3.33
CA THR A 361 3.59 1.69 -2.86
C THR A 361 3.57 0.27 -2.28
N CYS A 362 4.71 -0.42 -2.26
CA CYS A 362 4.84 -1.77 -1.68
C CYS A 362 4.28 -1.85 -0.25
N SER A 363 4.50 -0.81 0.55
CA SER A 363 3.99 -0.73 1.92
C SER A 363 2.46 -0.75 2.00
N ILE A 364 1.78 -0.08 1.06
CA ILE A 364 0.30 -0.05 0.98
C ILE A 364 -0.25 -1.41 0.56
N CYS A 365 0.48 -2.16 -0.27
CA CYS A 365 0.04 -3.47 -0.74
C CYS A 365 -0.23 -4.48 0.40
N GLY A 366 0.41 -4.30 1.56
CA GLY A 366 0.14 -5.11 2.76
C GLY A 366 -0.92 -4.54 3.70
N SER A 367 -1.54 -3.40 3.37
CA SER A 367 -2.50 -2.73 4.24
C SER A 367 -3.94 -3.24 4.02
N LYS A 368 -4.79 -3.04 5.03
CA LYS A 368 -6.23 -3.24 4.89
C LYS A 368 -6.83 -2.33 3.81
N GLN A 369 -6.27 -1.13 3.64
CA GLN A 369 -6.75 -0.15 2.65
C GLN A 369 -6.74 -0.71 1.23
N LEU A 370 -5.68 -1.43 0.80
CA LEU A 370 -5.69 -2.07 -0.52
C LEU A 370 -6.79 -3.12 -0.61
N GLN A 371 -7.01 -3.91 0.45
CA GLN A 371 -8.08 -4.93 0.48
C GLN A 371 -9.47 -4.31 0.35
N GLU A 372 -9.72 -3.22 1.06
CA GLU A 372 -10.99 -2.48 1.06
C GLU A 372 -11.23 -1.85 -0.33
N ILE A 373 -10.23 -1.17 -0.90
CA ILE A 373 -10.33 -0.59 -2.24
C ILE A 373 -10.46 -1.68 -3.32
N TYR A 374 -9.75 -2.79 -3.19
CA TYR A 374 -9.91 -3.91 -4.11
C TYR A 374 -11.35 -4.43 -4.12
N LYS A 375 -11.94 -4.62 -2.94
CA LYS A 375 -13.35 -5.04 -2.81
C LYS A 375 -14.31 -4.00 -3.38
N TYR A 376 -14.06 -2.74 -3.13
CA TYR A 376 -14.87 -1.62 -3.62
C TYR A 376 -14.87 -1.53 -5.16
N LEU A 377 -13.70 -1.69 -5.79
CA LEU A 377 -13.56 -1.59 -7.24
C LEU A 377 -13.96 -2.87 -7.98
N PHE A 378 -13.66 -4.04 -7.43
CA PHE A 378 -13.73 -5.31 -8.16
C PHE A 378 -14.68 -6.35 -7.55
N GLY A 379 -15.33 -6.02 -6.44
CA GLY A 379 -16.20 -6.96 -5.71
C GLY A 379 -15.42 -7.98 -4.88
N ASN A 380 -16.16 -8.89 -4.25
CA ASN A 380 -15.60 -9.85 -3.28
C ASN A 380 -14.91 -11.08 -3.90
N ASN A 381 -14.91 -11.21 -5.21
CA ASN A 381 -14.37 -12.38 -5.89
C ASN A 381 -12.85 -12.22 -6.08
N GLU A 382 -12.08 -13.10 -5.50
CA GLU A 382 -10.63 -13.24 -5.69
C GLU A 382 -9.81 -11.96 -5.42
N ASN A 383 -9.25 -11.82 -4.24
CA ASN A 383 -8.25 -10.77 -3.92
C ASN A 383 -6.96 -10.95 -4.74
N ALA A 384 -7.05 -10.84 -6.07
CA ALA A 384 -5.97 -11.15 -6.99
C ALA A 384 -5.97 -10.21 -8.20
N PHE A 385 -4.81 -9.62 -8.48
CA PHE A 385 -4.55 -8.93 -9.74
C PHE A 385 -4.06 -9.92 -10.80
N ASP A 386 -4.45 -9.72 -12.06
CA ASP A 386 -3.94 -10.56 -13.15
C ASP A 386 -2.43 -10.36 -13.32
N VAL A 387 -1.96 -9.12 -13.13
CA VAL A 387 -0.53 -8.77 -13.22
C VAL A 387 -0.14 -7.80 -12.10
N VAL A 388 0.98 -8.08 -11.42
CA VAL A 388 1.67 -7.15 -10.53
C VAL A 388 2.96 -6.71 -11.19
N ILE A 389 3.13 -5.40 -11.37
CA ILE A 389 4.34 -4.79 -11.92
C ILE A 389 5.05 -4.04 -10.79
N MET A 390 6.30 -4.41 -10.53
CA MET A 390 7.12 -3.80 -9.49
C MET A 390 8.25 -3.01 -10.12
N ASP A 391 8.24 -1.69 -9.98
CA ASP A 391 9.32 -0.82 -10.43
C ASP A 391 10.32 -0.54 -9.30
N GLU A 392 11.56 -0.21 -9.68
CA GLU A 392 12.68 0.03 -8.76
C GLU A 392 12.89 -1.08 -7.71
N ALA A 393 12.66 -2.33 -8.10
CA ALA A 393 12.70 -3.49 -7.20
C ALA A 393 14.05 -3.65 -6.47
N SER A 394 15.15 -3.14 -7.02
CA SER A 394 16.46 -3.16 -6.36
C SER A 394 16.54 -2.35 -5.05
N LYS A 395 15.61 -1.43 -4.83
CA LYS A 395 15.52 -0.63 -3.60
C LYS A 395 14.69 -1.31 -2.49
N ALA A 396 14.00 -2.41 -2.82
CA ALA A 396 13.19 -3.17 -1.88
C ALA A 396 13.94 -4.43 -1.41
N THR A 397 13.79 -4.77 -0.14
CA THR A 397 14.24 -6.07 0.38
C THR A 397 13.36 -7.20 -0.18
N PRO A 398 13.85 -8.45 -0.24
CA PRO A 398 13.02 -9.59 -0.66
C PRO A 398 11.70 -9.73 0.12
N LEU A 399 11.70 -9.40 1.41
CA LEU A 399 10.51 -9.40 2.25
C LEU A 399 9.52 -8.32 1.84
N GLU A 400 9.97 -7.10 1.58
CA GLU A 400 9.12 -6.02 1.08
C GLU A 400 8.56 -6.34 -0.30
N MET A 401 9.34 -6.99 -1.18
CA MET A 401 8.88 -7.45 -2.48
C MET A 401 7.79 -8.53 -2.37
N SER A 402 7.87 -9.40 -1.36
CA SER A 402 6.87 -10.45 -1.15
C SER A 402 5.47 -9.90 -0.92
N VAL A 403 5.35 -8.70 -0.34
CA VAL A 403 4.06 -8.07 0.00
C VAL A 403 3.16 -7.81 -1.23
N PRO A 404 3.62 -7.15 -2.30
CA PRO A 404 2.82 -7.05 -3.52
C PRO A 404 2.75 -8.36 -4.32
N MET A 405 3.78 -9.23 -4.27
CA MET A 405 3.81 -10.48 -5.06
C MET A 405 2.63 -11.40 -4.76
N VAL A 406 2.21 -11.50 -3.49
CA VAL A 406 1.09 -12.37 -3.10
C VAL A 406 -0.25 -12.00 -3.72
N TRP A 407 -0.36 -10.81 -4.33
CA TRP A 407 -1.56 -10.33 -5.00
C TRP A 407 -1.60 -10.65 -6.50
N GLY A 408 -0.48 -11.05 -7.11
CA GLY A 408 -0.36 -11.24 -8.56
C GLY A 408 -0.52 -12.68 -9.00
N LYS A 409 -1.35 -12.91 -10.03
CA LYS A 409 -1.32 -14.18 -10.79
C LYS A 409 -0.04 -14.26 -11.60
N LYS A 410 0.43 -13.12 -12.11
CA LYS A 410 1.68 -12.92 -12.83
C LYS A 410 2.45 -11.77 -12.21
N ILE A 411 3.76 -11.87 -12.16
CA ILE A 411 4.65 -10.91 -11.51
C ILE A 411 5.68 -10.41 -12.52
N ILE A 412 5.83 -9.09 -12.64
CA ILE A 412 6.85 -8.46 -13.47
C ILE A 412 7.71 -7.57 -12.57
N ILE A 413 8.99 -7.89 -12.47
CA ILE A 413 9.95 -7.20 -11.61
C ILE A 413 10.89 -6.40 -12.50
N ILE A 414 10.97 -5.09 -12.24
CA ILE A 414 11.81 -4.17 -13.02
C ILE A 414 12.73 -3.44 -12.06
N GLY A 415 14.03 -3.44 -12.36
CA GLY A 415 15.01 -2.80 -11.50
C GLY A 415 16.41 -2.86 -12.06
N ASP A 416 17.37 -2.46 -11.23
CA ASP A 416 18.78 -2.55 -11.56
C ASP A 416 19.59 -2.94 -10.32
N HIS A 417 19.97 -4.20 -10.25
CA HIS A 417 20.71 -4.76 -9.11
C HIS A 417 22.11 -4.17 -8.91
N LYS A 418 22.60 -3.36 -9.87
CA LYS A 418 23.87 -2.63 -9.75
C LYS A 418 23.71 -1.23 -9.14
N GLN A 419 22.46 -0.78 -8.90
CA GLN A 419 22.20 0.44 -8.13
C GLN A 419 22.29 0.18 -6.64
N LEU A 420 22.15 1.26 -5.84
CA LEU A 420 22.20 1.16 -4.39
C LEU A 420 21.19 0.13 -3.87
N PRO A 421 21.63 -0.84 -3.06
CA PRO A 421 20.75 -1.82 -2.45
C PRO A 421 19.83 -1.16 -1.42
N PRO A 422 18.82 -1.88 -0.93
CA PRO A 422 17.99 -1.44 0.18
C PRO A 422 18.84 -0.99 1.36
N MET A 423 18.43 0.10 2.02
CA MET A 423 19.11 0.55 3.23
C MET A 423 18.89 -0.45 4.35
N MET A 424 19.86 -1.27 4.66
CA MET A 424 19.85 -2.21 5.78
C MET A 424 20.72 -1.68 6.92
N ASN A 425 20.19 -1.73 8.14
CA ASN A 425 21.00 -1.45 9.31
C ASN A 425 21.86 -2.69 9.65
N GLU A 426 23.09 -2.72 9.17
CA GLU A 426 24.04 -3.85 9.32
C GLU A 426 24.21 -4.28 10.77
N ASN A 427 24.24 -3.34 11.71
CA ASN A 427 24.36 -3.66 13.14
C ASN A 427 23.20 -4.50 13.66
N ASN A 428 21.99 -4.25 13.19
CA ASN A 428 20.80 -5.03 13.56
C ASN A 428 20.86 -6.44 12.96
N ILE A 429 21.34 -6.57 11.72
CA ILE A 429 21.47 -7.87 11.05
C ILE A 429 22.54 -8.71 11.75
N ILE A 430 23.73 -8.16 12.00
CA ILE A 430 24.83 -8.85 12.68
C ILE A 430 24.38 -9.29 14.09
N THR A 431 23.69 -8.43 14.83
CA THR A 431 23.18 -8.74 16.15
C THR A 431 22.11 -9.86 16.11
N SER A 432 21.25 -9.85 15.11
CA SER A 432 20.21 -10.88 14.92
C SER A 432 20.83 -12.22 14.50
N LEU A 433 21.81 -12.23 13.61
CA LEU A 433 22.54 -13.42 13.19
C LEU A 433 23.36 -14.01 14.34
N LYS A 434 24.04 -13.20 15.15
CA LYS A 434 24.73 -13.66 16.37
C LYS A 434 23.77 -14.31 17.36
N LYS A 435 22.58 -13.74 17.55
CA LYS A 435 21.54 -14.33 18.41
C LYS A 435 20.95 -15.61 17.83
N ALA A 436 20.81 -15.73 16.53
CA ALA A 436 20.34 -16.95 15.85
C ALA A 436 21.39 -18.08 15.98
N ASN A 437 22.68 -17.81 15.70
CA ASN A 437 23.75 -18.76 15.83
C ASN A 437 23.97 -19.26 17.28
N GLN A 438 23.69 -18.44 18.29
CA GLN A 438 23.73 -18.84 19.70
C GLN A 438 22.59 -19.81 20.10
N LYS A 439 21.57 -19.96 19.27
CA LYS A 439 20.45 -20.92 19.48
C LYS A 439 20.62 -22.23 18.73
N VAL A 440 21.57 -22.30 17.82
CA VAL A 440 21.84 -23.49 16.98
C VAL A 440 23.08 -24.29 17.50
N LEU A 441 23.82 -23.70 18.43
CA LEU A 441 24.88 -24.36 19.23
C LEU A 441 24.38 -24.64 20.64
#